data_3066762f6a7f0c6453fd405d2bce99df
#
_entry.id   3066762f6a7f0c6453fd405d2bce99df
#
_cell.length_a   1.000
_cell.length_b   1.000
_cell.length_c   1.000
_cell.angle_alpha   90.00
_cell.angle_beta   90.00
_cell.angle_gamma   90.00
#
_symmetry.space_group_name_H-M   'P 1'
#
loop_
_entity.id
_entity.type
_entity.pdbx_description
1 polymer ?
#
loop_
_entity_poly.entity_id
_entity_poly.type
_entity_poly.pdbx_seq_one_letter_code
_entity_poly.pdbx_strand_id
1 'polypeptide(L)'
;MKNDSQYMARCLQLARLGEYYVAPNPMVGAVLVERRNEEGEAREVILGEGWHMQYGGPHAEPNCLRNAERNHVEGIDYKLCTLYVSLEPCSHYGKTPPCAELIIKKGIGRVVVGCLDPNPRVAGRGVRMMEDAGIEVVVGVQEKECRELNKRFICLQEKKR
;
A
#
# COMPACT_ATOMS: atom_id res chain seq x y z
N MET A 1 -10.27 18.68 -2.70
CA MET A 1 -9.31 17.53 -2.79
C MET A 1 -10.01 16.26 -2.37
N LYS A 2 -9.61 15.14 -2.95
CA LYS A 2 -10.08 13.83 -2.51
C LYS A 2 -9.52 13.55 -1.12
N ASN A 3 -10.27 12.82 -0.31
CA ASN A 3 -9.80 12.42 1.00
C ASN A 3 -9.18 11.01 0.98
N ASP A 4 -8.59 10.60 2.09
CA ASP A 4 -7.93 9.29 2.21
C ASP A 4 -8.88 8.13 1.89
N SER A 5 -10.15 8.26 2.25
CA SER A 5 -11.15 7.21 2.01
C SER A 5 -11.37 6.96 0.53
N GLN A 6 -11.37 8.02 -0.29
CA GLN A 6 -11.57 7.89 -1.74
C GLN A 6 -10.38 7.20 -2.42
N TYR A 7 -9.16 7.52 -1.99
CA TYR A 7 -7.97 6.83 -2.52
C TYR A 7 -7.91 5.38 -2.04
N MET A 8 -8.32 5.12 -0.80
CA MET A 8 -8.39 3.74 -0.32
C MET A 8 -9.44 2.92 -1.08
N ALA A 9 -10.56 3.54 -1.43
CA ALA A 9 -11.57 2.89 -2.28
C ALA A 9 -10.97 2.50 -3.64
N ARG A 10 -10.10 3.35 -4.19
CA ARG A 10 -9.39 3.01 -5.43
C ARG A 10 -8.46 1.83 -5.24
N CYS A 11 -7.75 1.76 -4.10
CA CYS A 11 -6.92 0.61 -3.77
C CYS A 11 -7.73 -0.69 -3.78
N LEU A 12 -8.94 -0.67 -3.25
CA LEU A 12 -9.82 -1.84 -3.23
C LEU A 12 -10.23 -2.27 -4.64
N GLN A 13 -10.52 -1.30 -5.52
CA GLN A 13 -10.83 -1.60 -6.93
C GLN A 13 -9.65 -2.29 -7.61
N LEU A 14 -8.45 -1.76 -7.40
CA LEU A 14 -7.23 -2.32 -7.99
C LEU A 14 -6.96 -3.72 -7.45
N ALA A 15 -7.12 -3.91 -6.14
CA ALA A 15 -6.90 -5.20 -5.49
C ALA A 15 -7.74 -6.31 -6.13
N ARG A 16 -8.98 -6.02 -6.47
CA ARG A 16 -9.89 -7.00 -7.07
C ARG A 16 -9.44 -7.50 -8.44
N LEU A 17 -8.58 -6.76 -9.12
CA LEU A 17 -8.03 -7.21 -10.41
C LEU A 17 -7.16 -8.45 -10.27
N GLY A 18 -6.67 -8.76 -9.07
CA GLY A 18 -5.90 -9.96 -8.79
C GLY A 18 -6.74 -11.16 -8.37
N GLU A 19 -8.08 -11.05 -8.33
CA GLU A 19 -8.97 -12.01 -7.68
C GLU A 19 -8.72 -13.48 -8.05
N TYR A 20 -8.49 -13.82 -9.28
CA TYR A 20 -8.34 -15.23 -9.69
C TYR A 20 -6.88 -15.65 -9.86
N TYR A 21 -5.93 -14.79 -9.51
CA TYR A 21 -4.52 -14.99 -9.87
C TYR A 21 -3.57 -15.05 -8.68
N VAL A 22 -4.00 -14.62 -7.51
CA VAL A 22 -3.09 -14.43 -6.37
C VAL A 22 -3.22 -15.47 -5.26
N ALA A 23 -4.30 -16.27 -5.26
CA ALA A 23 -4.49 -17.26 -4.20
C ALA A 23 -3.26 -18.16 -4.03
N PRO A 24 -2.82 -18.51 -2.83
CA PRO A 24 -3.46 -18.23 -1.55
C PRO A 24 -3.09 -16.87 -0.93
N ASN A 25 -2.42 -15.99 -1.66
CA ASN A 25 -2.07 -14.66 -1.16
C ASN A 25 -3.29 -13.74 -1.09
N PRO A 26 -3.26 -12.71 -0.23
CA PRO A 26 -4.32 -11.72 -0.21
C PRO A 26 -4.30 -10.84 -1.45
N MET A 27 -5.46 -10.30 -1.81
CA MET A 27 -5.58 -9.26 -2.82
C MET A 27 -5.19 -7.93 -2.21
N VAL A 28 -4.30 -7.20 -2.87
CA VAL A 28 -3.80 -5.91 -2.37
C VAL A 28 -3.71 -4.92 -3.52
N GLY A 29 -4.13 -3.68 -3.26
CA GLY A 29 -3.99 -2.57 -4.20
C GLY A 29 -3.27 -1.40 -3.55
N ALA A 30 -2.61 -0.59 -4.38
CA ALA A 30 -1.84 0.56 -3.91
C ALA A 30 -1.94 1.73 -4.90
N VAL A 31 -1.96 2.94 -4.36
CA VAL A 31 -2.04 4.19 -5.13
C VAL A 31 -1.03 5.18 -4.55
N LEU A 32 -0.21 5.78 -5.41
CA LEU A 32 0.74 6.82 -5.02
C LEU A 32 0.20 8.19 -5.45
N VAL A 33 0.07 9.10 -4.50
CA VAL A 33 -0.50 10.43 -4.71
C VAL A 33 0.52 11.49 -4.28
N GLU A 34 0.79 12.46 -5.15
CA GLU A 34 1.64 13.59 -4.82
C GLU A 34 0.77 14.81 -4.51
N ARG A 35 1.08 15.50 -3.43
CA ARG A 35 0.45 16.78 -3.10
C ARG A 35 1.32 17.90 -3.64
N ARG A 36 0.73 18.74 -4.48
CA ARG A 36 1.41 19.90 -5.09
C ARG A 36 0.74 21.18 -4.64
N ASN A 37 1.55 22.21 -4.42
CA ASN A 37 1.05 23.59 -4.22
C ASN A 37 1.38 24.37 -5.49
N GLU A 38 0.36 24.65 -6.29
CA GLU A 38 0.49 25.42 -7.53
C GLU A 38 -0.40 26.66 -7.44
N GLU A 39 0.22 27.83 -7.65
CA GLU A 39 -0.49 29.10 -7.66
C GLU A 39 -1.33 29.37 -6.39
N GLY A 40 -0.82 28.93 -5.24
CA GLY A 40 -1.51 29.10 -3.96
C GLY A 40 -2.59 28.07 -3.69
N GLU A 41 -2.83 27.13 -4.59
CA GLU A 41 -3.81 26.07 -4.41
C GLU A 41 -3.14 24.72 -4.21
N ALA A 42 -3.68 23.92 -3.28
CA ALA A 42 -3.24 22.55 -3.07
C ALA A 42 -3.89 21.65 -4.12
N ARG A 43 -3.06 20.86 -4.83
CA ARG A 43 -3.52 19.86 -5.80
C ARG A 43 -3.01 18.50 -5.42
N GLU A 44 -3.82 17.50 -5.68
CA GLU A 44 -3.44 16.10 -5.52
C GLU A 44 -3.41 15.43 -6.87
N VAL A 45 -2.32 14.73 -7.17
CA VAL A 45 -2.11 14.07 -8.47
C VAL A 45 -1.77 12.61 -8.22
N ILE A 46 -2.53 11.70 -8.82
CA ILE A 46 -2.19 10.27 -8.79
C ILE A 46 -1.01 10.05 -9.73
N LEU A 47 0.12 9.63 -9.17
CA LEU A 47 1.33 9.35 -9.95
C LEU A 47 1.39 7.92 -10.45
N GLY A 48 0.85 6.97 -9.69
CA GLY A 48 0.90 5.57 -10.08
C GLY A 48 -0.10 4.74 -9.31
N GLU A 49 -0.41 3.57 -9.88
CA GLU A 49 -1.32 2.60 -9.31
C GLU A 49 -0.74 1.20 -9.51
N GLY A 50 -1.04 0.29 -8.58
CA GLY A 50 -0.59 -1.09 -8.70
C GLY A 50 -1.42 -2.03 -7.86
N TRP A 51 -1.29 -3.31 -8.16
CA TRP A 51 -1.94 -4.37 -7.38
C TRP A 51 -1.07 -5.62 -7.46
N HIS A 52 -1.32 -6.57 -6.54
CA HIS A 52 -0.68 -7.88 -6.59
C HIS A 52 -1.36 -8.65 -7.74
N MET A 53 -0.61 -8.92 -8.79
CA MET A 53 -1.17 -9.41 -10.05
C MET A 53 -1.29 -10.92 -10.13
N GLN A 54 -0.32 -11.64 -9.52
CA GLN A 54 -0.33 -13.11 -9.56
C GLN A 54 0.54 -13.67 -8.43
N TYR A 55 0.21 -14.88 -8.01
CA TYR A 55 0.98 -15.61 -7.02
C TYR A 55 2.44 -15.73 -7.46
N GLY A 56 3.36 -15.46 -6.55
CA GLY A 56 4.79 -15.49 -6.83
C GLY A 56 5.34 -14.23 -7.48
N GLY A 57 4.49 -13.33 -7.95
CA GLY A 57 4.89 -12.06 -8.54
C GLY A 57 5.08 -10.95 -7.53
N PRO A 58 5.46 -9.75 -7.97
CA PRO A 58 5.64 -8.61 -7.08
C PRO A 58 4.35 -8.21 -6.37
N HIS A 59 4.49 -7.67 -5.17
CA HIS A 59 3.36 -7.14 -4.41
C HIS A 59 2.85 -5.83 -5.03
N ALA A 60 1.76 -5.30 -4.48
CA ALA A 60 1.12 -4.09 -4.96
C ALA A 60 2.04 -2.87 -4.90
N GLU A 61 2.80 -2.73 -3.81
CA GLU A 61 3.65 -1.55 -3.59
C GLU A 61 4.75 -1.41 -4.65
N PRO A 62 5.58 -2.42 -4.91
CA PRO A 62 6.57 -2.30 -5.99
C PRO A 62 5.93 -2.10 -7.37
N ASN A 63 4.79 -2.73 -7.64
CA ASN A 63 4.08 -2.52 -8.90
C ASN A 63 3.60 -1.08 -9.04
N CYS A 64 3.07 -0.50 -7.98
CA CYS A 64 2.62 0.89 -7.94
C CYS A 64 3.78 1.86 -8.18
N LEU A 65 4.88 1.68 -7.46
CA LEU A 65 6.04 2.57 -7.58
C LEU A 65 6.68 2.46 -8.96
N ARG A 66 6.74 1.26 -9.52
CA ARG A 66 7.26 1.06 -10.87
C ARG A 66 6.36 1.75 -11.90
N ASN A 67 5.05 1.67 -11.75
CA ASN A 67 4.10 2.36 -12.62
C ASN A 67 4.30 3.86 -12.53
N ALA A 68 4.43 4.41 -11.33
CA ALA A 68 4.67 5.84 -11.13
C ALA A 68 5.97 6.30 -11.80
N GLU A 69 7.05 5.55 -11.60
CA GLU A 69 8.36 5.92 -12.15
C GLU A 69 8.39 5.83 -13.66
N ARG A 70 7.69 4.87 -14.25
CA ARG A 70 7.58 4.73 -15.70
C ARG A 70 6.85 5.91 -16.31
N ASN A 71 5.83 6.43 -15.62
CA ASN A 71 5.01 7.55 -16.12
C ASN A 71 5.63 8.91 -15.81
N HIS A 72 6.63 8.96 -14.95
CA HIS A 72 7.26 10.22 -14.50
C HIS A 72 8.77 10.11 -14.57
N VAL A 73 9.29 10.00 -15.81
CA VAL A 73 10.73 9.80 -16.07
C VAL A 73 11.59 10.95 -15.61
N GLU A 74 11.01 12.13 -15.43
CA GLU A 74 11.71 13.33 -14.91
C GLU A 74 12.02 13.22 -13.41
N GLY A 75 11.45 12.22 -12.75
CA GLY A 75 11.66 11.99 -11.33
C GLY A 75 10.44 12.32 -10.49
N ILE A 76 10.44 11.80 -9.26
CA ILE A 76 9.34 11.95 -8.30
C ILE A 76 9.92 12.48 -6.99
N ASP A 77 9.28 13.51 -6.43
CA ASP A 77 9.61 13.98 -5.07
C ASP A 77 8.78 13.16 -4.07
N TYR A 78 9.36 12.06 -3.62
CA TYR A 78 8.66 11.12 -2.75
C TYR A 78 8.26 11.70 -1.39
N LYS A 79 8.95 12.74 -0.92
CA LYS A 79 8.58 13.39 0.36
C LYS A 79 7.21 14.05 0.29
N LEU A 80 6.80 14.46 -0.89
CA LEU A 80 5.49 15.07 -1.12
C LEU A 80 4.40 14.02 -1.38
N CYS A 81 4.76 12.74 -1.40
CA CYS A 81 3.84 11.68 -1.77
C CYS A 81 3.23 10.99 -0.56
N THR A 82 1.99 10.54 -0.74
CA THR A 82 1.31 9.61 0.15
C THR A 82 1.10 8.31 -0.62
N LEU A 83 1.51 7.19 -0.03
CA LEU A 83 1.21 5.87 -0.57
C LEU A 83 0.01 5.29 0.17
N TYR A 84 -1.04 4.97 -0.57
CA TYR A 84 -2.22 4.29 -0.05
C TYR A 84 -2.09 2.81 -0.37
N VAL A 85 -2.35 1.95 0.60
CA VAL A 85 -2.28 0.50 0.42
C VAL A 85 -3.36 -0.17 1.27
N SER A 86 -4.05 -1.15 0.69
CA SER A 86 -5.20 -1.77 1.36
C SER A 86 -4.81 -2.73 2.48
N LEU A 87 -3.57 -3.21 2.50
CA LEU A 87 -3.06 -4.11 3.52
C LEU A 87 -1.68 -3.64 3.97
N GLU A 88 -1.37 -3.80 5.24
CA GLU A 88 -0.08 -3.42 5.82
C GLU A 88 1.09 -3.94 4.97
N PRO A 89 2.06 -3.09 4.59
CA PRO A 89 3.27 -3.54 3.88
C PRO A 89 4.04 -4.58 4.69
N CYS A 90 4.53 -5.60 4.01
CA CYS A 90 5.24 -6.69 4.67
C CYS A 90 6.53 -6.20 5.32
N SER A 91 6.92 -6.88 6.41
CA SER A 91 8.06 -6.51 7.24
C SER A 91 9.15 -7.58 7.31
N HIS A 92 8.92 -8.75 6.71
CA HIS A 92 9.88 -9.87 6.78
C HIS A 92 10.63 -10.04 5.47
N TYR A 93 11.88 -10.50 5.58
CA TYR A 93 12.68 -10.83 4.41
C TYR A 93 12.28 -12.20 3.87
N GLY A 94 12.01 -12.25 2.58
CA GLY A 94 11.79 -13.47 1.83
C GLY A 94 12.83 -13.52 0.71
N LYS A 95 12.42 -13.84 -0.52
CA LYS A 95 13.28 -13.79 -1.70
C LYS A 95 13.71 -12.36 -2.02
N THR A 96 12.92 -11.39 -1.61
CA THR A 96 13.18 -9.96 -1.81
C THR A 96 13.06 -9.24 -0.49
N PRO A 97 13.66 -8.03 -0.35
CA PRO A 97 13.44 -7.21 0.84
C PRO A 97 11.96 -6.88 1.04
N PRO A 98 11.53 -6.66 2.29
CA PRO A 98 10.12 -6.37 2.55
C PRO A 98 9.67 -5.03 1.95
N CYS A 99 8.37 -4.94 1.63
CA CYS A 99 7.80 -3.73 1.03
C CYS A 99 7.95 -2.51 1.95
N ALA A 100 7.90 -2.69 3.27
CA ALA A 100 8.13 -1.59 4.22
C ALA A 100 9.53 -0.99 4.02
N GLU A 101 10.54 -1.81 3.78
CA GLU A 101 11.91 -1.32 3.53
C GLU A 101 11.99 -0.55 2.21
N LEU A 102 11.32 -1.05 1.17
CA LEU A 102 11.27 -0.36 -0.13
C LEU A 102 10.67 1.04 0.03
N ILE A 103 9.57 1.15 0.76
CA ILE A 103 8.91 2.43 1.02
C ILE A 103 9.85 3.39 1.75
N ILE A 104 10.57 2.89 2.74
CA ILE A 104 11.55 3.67 3.50
C ILE A 104 12.68 4.17 2.59
N LYS A 105 13.22 3.29 1.75
CA LYS A 105 14.30 3.64 0.83
C LYS A 105 13.90 4.72 -0.17
N LYS A 106 12.66 4.69 -0.62
CA LYS A 106 12.17 5.71 -1.57
C LYS A 106 11.98 7.07 -0.90
N GLY A 107 11.86 7.11 0.42
CA GLY A 107 11.67 8.36 1.15
C GLY A 107 10.26 8.91 1.07
N ILE A 108 9.27 8.03 0.95
CA ILE A 108 7.85 8.44 0.90
C ILE A 108 7.47 9.13 2.20
N GLY A 109 6.80 10.29 2.11
CA GLY A 109 6.51 11.12 3.27
C GLY A 109 5.38 10.61 4.15
N ARG A 110 4.39 9.95 3.56
CA ARG A 110 3.20 9.49 4.30
C ARG A 110 2.69 8.18 3.72
N VAL A 111 2.22 7.29 4.59
CA VAL A 111 1.62 6.01 4.17
C VAL A 111 0.27 5.85 4.86
N VAL A 112 -0.76 5.50 4.10
CA VAL A 112 -2.09 5.22 4.61
C VAL A 112 -2.40 3.75 4.37
N VAL A 113 -2.67 3.02 5.44
CA VAL A 113 -2.89 1.57 5.44
C VAL A 113 -4.35 1.27 5.74
N GLY A 114 -4.97 0.42 4.94
CA GLY A 114 -6.37 0.04 5.15
C GLY A 114 -6.55 -0.84 6.38
N CYS A 115 -5.78 -1.92 6.48
CA CYS A 115 -5.81 -2.79 7.65
C CYS A 115 -4.45 -3.41 7.91
N LEU A 116 -4.21 -3.79 9.16
CA LEU A 116 -2.98 -4.47 9.55
C LEU A 116 -2.98 -5.91 9.07
N ASP A 117 -1.78 -6.51 9.02
CA ASP A 117 -1.65 -7.93 8.72
C ASP A 117 -2.49 -8.74 9.72
N PRO A 118 -3.31 -9.70 9.25
CA PRO A 118 -4.16 -10.47 10.15
C PRO A 118 -3.40 -11.46 11.05
N ASN A 119 -2.14 -11.76 10.75
CA ASN A 119 -1.32 -12.62 11.59
C ASN A 119 -0.87 -11.84 12.83
N PRO A 120 -1.33 -12.22 14.05
CA PRO A 120 -1.00 -11.45 15.25
C PRO A 120 0.50 -11.39 15.57
N ARG A 121 1.30 -12.29 15.01
CA ARG A 121 2.76 -12.29 15.21
C ARG A 121 3.46 -11.20 14.43
N VAL A 122 2.87 -10.72 13.34
CA VAL A 122 3.49 -9.71 12.47
C VAL A 122 2.69 -8.42 12.39
N ALA A 123 1.44 -8.42 12.86
CA ALA A 123 0.58 -7.25 12.82
C ALA A 123 1.25 -6.03 13.44
N GLY A 124 1.32 -4.93 12.70
CA GLY A 124 1.91 -3.68 13.16
C GLY A 124 3.42 -3.56 12.95
N ARG A 125 4.12 -4.63 12.56
CA ARG A 125 5.58 -4.56 12.38
C ARG A 125 5.98 -3.66 11.21
N GLY A 126 5.29 -3.77 10.09
CA GLY A 126 5.56 -2.93 8.93
C GLY A 126 5.30 -1.46 9.24
N VAL A 127 4.18 -1.20 9.91
CA VAL A 127 3.83 0.16 10.35
C VAL A 127 4.93 0.71 11.26
N ARG A 128 5.36 -0.07 12.25
CA ARG A 128 6.40 0.38 13.18
C ARG A 128 7.73 0.67 12.48
N MET A 129 8.13 -0.18 11.52
CA MET A 129 9.34 0.05 10.75
C MET A 129 9.29 1.40 10.03
N MET A 130 8.15 1.71 9.41
CA MET A 130 7.99 2.96 8.69
C MET A 130 7.96 4.16 9.63
N GLU A 131 7.26 4.04 10.76
CA GLU A 131 7.22 5.12 11.77
C GLU A 131 8.60 5.38 12.36
N ASP A 132 9.37 4.34 12.66
CA ASP A 132 10.73 4.48 13.20
C ASP A 132 11.66 5.17 12.20
N ALA A 133 11.36 5.09 10.92
CA ALA A 133 12.12 5.76 9.86
C ALA A 133 11.64 7.20 9.61
N GLY A 134 10.67 7.69 10.37
CA GLY A 134 10.18 9.06 10.28
C GLY A 134 9.00 9.26 9.33
N ILE A 135 8.39 8.19 8.85
CA ILE A 135 7.23 8.27 7.96
C ILE A 135 5.95 8.44 8.80
N GLU A 136 5.07 9.36 8.38
CA GLU A 136 3.75 9.47 8.98
C GLU A 136 2.90 8.30 8.49
N VAL A 137 2.36 7.48 9.39
CA VAL A 137 1.53 6.32 9.03
C VAL A 137 0.14 6.46 9.64
N VAL A 138 -0.88 6.31 8.79
CA VAL A 138 -2.29 6.30 9.21
C VAL A 138 -2.83 4.90 8.94
N VAL A 139 -3.51 4.29 9.92
CA VAL A 139 -4.05 2.93 9.82
C VAL A 139 -5.56 2.96 10.03
N GLY A 140 -6.28 2.14 9.27
CA GLY A 140 -7.70 1.92 9.52
C GLY A 140 -8.65 2.67 8.58
N VAL A 141 -8.14 3.27 7.53
CA VAL A 141 -8.99 3.93 6.52
C VAL A 141 -9.69 2.87 5.70
N GLN A 142 -11.02 2.84 5.76
CA GLN A 142 -11.86 1.79 5.17
C GLN A 142 -11.45 0.38 5.63
N GLU A 143 -11.12 0.26 6.90
CA GLU A 143 -10.66 -1.00 7.48
C GLU A 143 -11.63 -2.15 7.27
N LYS A 144 -12.91 -1.91 7.47
CA LYS A 144 -13.94 -2.93 7.29
C LYS A 144 -13.94 -3.49 5.87
N GLU A 145 -13.94 -2.62 4.88
CA GLU A 145 -13.95 -3.00 3.47
C GLU A 145 -12.66 -3.73 3.08
N CYS A 146 -11.53 -3.27 3.60
CA CYS A 146 -10.25 -3.93 3.34
C CYS A 146 -10.21 -5.32 3.94
N ARG A 147 -10.73 -5.50 5.16
CA ARG A 147 -10.79 -6.82 5.79
C ARG A 147 -11.78 -7.74 5.05
N GLU A 148 -12.91 -7.22 4.63
CA GLU A 148 -13.91 -8.03 3.90
C GLU A 148 -13.40 -8.52 2.55
N LEU A 149 -12.62 -7.71 1.86
CA LEU A 149 -12.05 -8.10 0.57
C LEU A 149 -11.26 -9.40 0.67
N ASN A 150 -10.53 -9.59 1.77
CA ASN A 150 -9.65 -10.73 1.98
C ASN A 150 -10.15 -11.65 3.10
N LYS A 151 -11.46 -11.72 3.29
CA LYS A 151 -12.06 -12.44 4.39
C LYS A 151 -11.58 -13.88 4.55
N ARG A 152 -11.48 -14.61 3.44
CA ARG A 152 -10.99 -16.00 3.47
C ARG A 152 -9.55 -16.09 3.95
N PHE A 153 -8.67 -15.22 3.43
CA PHE A 153 -7.27 -15.17 3.84
C PHE A 153 -7.15 -14.81 5.32
N ILE A 154 -7.90 -13.81 5.77
CA ILE A 154 -7.90 -13.35 7.16
C ILE A 154 -8.34 -14.47 8.10
N CYS A 155 -9.41 -15.18 7.76
CA CYS A 155 -9.89 -16.31 8.57
C CYS A 155 -8.84 -17.39 8.72
N LEU A 156 -8.12 -17.73 7.65
CA LEU A 156 -7.06 -18.73 7.69
C LEU A 156 -5.91 -18.28 8.60
N GLN A 157 -5.52 -17.02 8.53
CA GLN A 157 -4.43 -16.48 9.35
C GLN A 157 -4.80 -16.42 10.83
N GLU A 158 -6.02 -16.03 11.14
CA GLU A 158 -6.50 -15.94 12.52
C GLU A 158 -6.62 -17.33 13.18
N LYS A 159 -6.90 -18.37 12.42
CA LYS A 159 -6.98 -19.73 12.92
C LYS A 159 -5.64 -20.41 13.16
N LYS A 160 -4.56 -19.85 12.67
CA LYS A 160 -3.19 -20.39 12.82
C LYS A 160 -2.49 -19.93 14.10
N ARG A 161 -3.25 -19.62 15.12
CA ARG A 161 -2.67 -19.16 16.39
C ARG A 161 -1.94 -20.26 17.13
#